data_5694c316862897a8954430685515b509
#
_entry.id   5694c316862897a8954430685515b509
#
_cell.length_a   1.000
_cell.length_b   1.000
_cell.length_c   1.000
_cell.angle_alpha   90.00
_cell.angle_beta   90.00
_cell.angle_gamma   90.00
#
_symmetry.space_group_name_H-M   'P 1'
#
loop_
_entity.id
_entity.type
_entity.pdbx_description
1 polymer ?
#
loop_
_entity_poly.entity_id
_entity_poly.type
_entity_poly.pdbx_seq_one_letter_code
_entity_poly.pdbx_strand_id
1 'polypeptide(L)'
;MKFKKTIIDRARLGVAWRNFTASLRQDLANDFLRPMVPESWRNAVRKKSSPSPTRTSVRKEKPVVFVSYATDESLKGSHRYCGGEKLLNNLVLLLRRHGYEAFMVSLDGKHADWLAEHAPFLSIEEFKIRSARAGDVRFVSSWVKARPFLDECPRFYFWDQELSASSRSHFPDLAALMANHRIIRTAGVNRAVQAFHRCIFETEALAVRQLIDDVHWKPDPSRRIPNRVGYFDEGDHGAAYVRRIAELTKAAGLSLEFVQLSGVEREIITQMQQCGVFMALNIGKSHLWGEGGPMSPQEAMACGTVPVCYDINGPWELIQQDYNGVIARESTPEAMAEALISIYSVPGRLEEMSLRTLEIFTTSHSMEARWPEVSRFLDLPLK
;
A
#
# COMPACT_ATOMS: atom_id res chain seq x y z
N MET A 1 14.72 -32.97 -25.52
CA MET A 1 13.57 -33.42 -24.70
C MET A 1 13.76 -33.26 -23.18
N LYS A 2 14.96 -33.17 -22.63
CA LYS A 2 15.22 -32.98 -21.17
C LYS A 2 14.91 -31.57 -20.65
N PHE A 3 15.04 -30.53 -21.47
CA PHE A 3 14.84 -29.13 -21.05
C PHE A 3 13.37 -28.76 -20.73
N LYS A 4 12.37 -29.29 -21.43
CA LYS A 4 10.96 -29.02 -21.17
C LYS A 4 10.45 -29.60 -19.84
N LYS A 5 10.99 -30.73 -19.40
CA LYS A 5 10.59 -31.37 -18.15
C LYS A 5 11.01 -30.55 -16.92
N THR A 6 12.20 -29.96 -16.99
CA THR A 6 12.75 -29.12 -15.89
C THR A 6 11.97 -27.82 -15.65
N ILE A 7 11.42 -27.21 -16.71
CA ILE A 7 10.62 -25.98 -16.61
C ILE A 7 9.23 -26.27 -16.00
N ILE A 8 8.60 -27.39 -16.38
CA ILE A 8 7.29 -27.78 -15.84
C ILE A 8 7.41 -28.17 -14.35
N ASP A 9 8.48 -28.82 -13.96
CA ASP A 9 8.73 -29.19 -12.56
C ASP A 9 9.04 -27.95 -11.68
N ARG A 10 9.73 -26.95 -12.24
CA ARG A 10 9.98 -25.66 -11.53
C ARG A 10 8.70 -24.84 -11.34
N ALA A 11 7.81 -24.82 -12.32
CA ALA A 11 6.51 -24.12 -12.19
C ALA A 11 5.61 -24.81 -11.13
N ARG A 12 5.59 -26.15 -11.09
CA ARG A 12 4.88 -26.92 -10.06
C ARG A 12 5.48 -26.72 -8.67
N LEU A 13 6.81 -26.71 -8.56
CA LEU A 13 7.51 -26.37 -7.31
C LEU A 13 7.21 -24.94 -6.84
N GLY A 14 7.13 -23.98 -7.74
CA GLY A 14 6.76 -22.60 -7.42
C GLY A 14 5.31 -22.45 -6.91
N VAL A 15 4.37 -23.23 -7.44
CA VAL A 15 2.99 -23.29 -6.94
C VAL A 15 2.91 -24.02 -5.60
N ALA A 16 3.61 -25.14 -5.47
CA ALA A 16 3.69 -25.90 -4.21
C ALA A 16 4.35 -25.07 -3.09
N TRP A 17 5.41 -24.32 -3.42
CA TRP A 17 6.06 -23.41 -2.49
C TRP A 17 5.18 -22.25 -2.07
N ARG A 18 4.42 -21.66 -2.98
CA ARG A 18 3.43 -20.60 -2.65
C ARG A 18 2.31 -21.11 -1.73
N ASN A 19 1.80 -22.30 -2.00
CA ASN A 19 0.78 -22.92 -1.15
C ASN A 19 1.37 -23.31 0.21
N PHE A 20 2.60 -23.81 0.24
CA PHE A 20 3.33 -24.12 1.47
C PHE A 20 3.63 -22.87 2.31
N THR A 21 4.09 -21.77 1.68
CA THR A 21 4.32 -20.52 2.40
C THR A 21 3.01 -19.86 2.86
N ALA A 22 1.91 -19.99 2.12
CA ALA A 22 0.59 -19.53 2.56
C ALA A 22 0.08 -20.37 3.74
N SER A 23 0.23 -21.69 3.68
CA SER A 23 -0.09 -22.61 4.77
C SER A 23 0.78 -22.36 6.00
N LEU A 24 2.11 -22.25 5.82
CA LEU A 24 3.06 -21.95 6.89
C LEU A 24 2.78 -20.60 7.56
N ARG A 25 2.33 -19.59 6.80
CA ARG A 25 1.91 -18.29 7.33
C ARG A 25 0.62 -18.40 8.13
N GLN A 26 -0.30 -19.22 7.70
CA GLN A 26 -1.53 -19.49 8.42
C GLN A 26 -1.28 -20.30 9.68
N ASP A 27 -0.37 -21.27 9.61
CA ASP A 27 0.08 -22.08 10.75
C ASP A 27 0.87 -21.24 11.75
N LEU A 28 1.81 -20.38 11.27
CA LEU A 28 2.52 -19.39 12.11
C LEU A 28 1.54 -18.39 12.75
N ALA A 29 0.54 -17.90 12.02
CA ALA A 29 -0.47 -17.02 12.58
C ALA A 29 -1.31 -17.75 13.65
N ASN A 30 -1.71 -18.99 13.39
CA ASN A 30 -2.53 -19.76 14.31
C ASN A 30 -1.72 -20.31 15.50
N ASP A 31 -0.54 -20.84 15.27
CA ASP A 31 0.21 -21.60 16.28
C ASP A 31 1.19 -20.72 17.06
N PHE A 32 1.69 -19.65 16.48
CA PHE A 32 2.68 -18.78 17.09
C PHE A 32 2.14 -17.43 17.55
N LEU A 33 1.36 -16.75 16.71
CA LEU A 33 0.84 -15.41 17.05
C LEU A 33 -0.45 -15.48 17.86
N ARG A 34 -1.32 -16.43 17.54
CA ARG A 34 -2.57 -16.62 18.27
C ARG A 34 -2.41 -16.93 19.75
N PRO A 35 -1.43 -17.76 20.19
CA PRO A 35 -1.14 -17.95 21.61
C PRO A 35 -0.59 -16.71 22.30
N MET A 36 0.05 -15.79 21.57
CA MET A 36 0.59 -14.54 22.13
C MET A 36 -0.50 -13.51 22.45
N VAL A 37 -1.70 -13.66 21.86
CA VAL A 37 -2.84 -12.79 22.16
C VAL A 37 -3.60 -13.38 23.35
N PRO A 38 -3.70 -12.68 24.50
CA PRO A 38 -4.44 -13.17 25.65
C PRO A 38 -5.86 -13.59 25.31
N GLU A 39 -6.30 -14.71 25.82
CA GLU A 39 -7.65 -15.25 25.52
C GLU A 39 -8.76 -14.29 25.93
N SER A 40 -8.55 -13.52 26.99
CA SER A 40 -9.44 -12.44 27.41
C SER A 40 -9.65 -11.39 26.33
N TRP A 41 -8.64 -11.08 25.53
CA TRP A 41 -8.70 -10.11 24.43
C TRP A 41 -9.39 -10.72 23.22
N ARG A 42 -9.11 -11.98 22.89
CA ARG A 42 -9.81 -12.71 21.82
C ARG A 42 -11.32 -12.82 22.12
N ASN A 43 -11.67 -13.12 23.36
CA ASN A 43 -13.06 -13.23 23.78
C ASN A 43 -13.78 -11.87 23.85
N ALA A 44 -13.06 -10.78 24.16
CA ALA A 44 -13.62 -9.42 24.13
C ALA A 44 -14.00 -9.01 22.69
N VAL A 45 -13.18 -9.37 21.71
CA VAL A 45 -13.47 -9.13 20.29
C VAL A 45 -14.62 -10.00 19.78
N ARG A 46 -14.66 -11.31 20.13
CA ARG A 46 -15.74 -12.25 19.76
C ARG A 46 -17.12 -11.83 20.25
N LYS A 47 -17.22 -11.34 21.47
CA LYS A 47 -18.53 -11.03 22.10
C LYS A 47 -19.28 -9.88 21.43
N LYS A 48 -18.71 -9.18 20.45
CA LYS A 48 -19.26 -7.93 19.92
C LYS A 48 -19.41 -7.84 18.40
N SER A 49 -19.18 -8.91 17.67
CA SER A 49 -19.66 -9.04 16.29
C SER A 49 -21.18 -9.34 16.28
N SER A 50 -21.97 -8.42 16.81
CA SER A 50 -23.42 -8.48 16.72
C SER A 50 -23.89 -7.93 15.38
N PRO A 51 -24.97 -8.50 14.78
CA PRO A 51 -25.43 -8.08 13.46
C PRO A 51 -25.85 -6.62 13.46
N SER A 52 -25.57 -5.96 12.35
CA SER A 52 -25.92 -4.57 12.07
C SER A 52 -27.43 -4.34 12.24
N PRO A 53 -27.87 -3.25 12.85
CA PRO A 53 -29.29 -2.94 13.02
C PRO A 53 -29.98 -2.74 11.68
N THR A 54 -31.19 -3.25 11.59
CA THR A 54 -32.11 -3.20 10.44
C THR A 54 -32.29 -1.78 9.90
N ARG A 55 -32.05 -1.61 8.61
CA ARG A 55 -32.16 -0.35 7.86
C ARG A 55 -33.62 0.09 7.75
N THR A 56 -33.98 1.18 8.40
CA THR A 56 -35.14 1.99 8.04
C THR A 56 -34.76 2.98 6.94
N SER A 57 -35.49 2.95 5.83
CA SER A 57 -35.25 3.76 4.64
C SER A 57 -35.72 5.20 4.82
N VAL A 58 -34.93 6.04 5.45
CA VAL A 58 -35.02 7.49 5.34
C VAL A 58 -34.00 7.92 4.28
N ARG A 59 -34.33 8.84 3.38
CA ARG A 59 -33.40 9.43 2.41
C ARG A 59 -32.26 10.07 3.20
N LYS A 60 -31.20 9.29 3.42
CA LYS A 60 -30.08 9.73 4.25
C LYS A 60 -29.28 10.75 3.46
N GLU A 61 -29.04 11.90 4.07
CA GLU A 61 -27.99 12.80 3.64
C GLU A 61 -26.69 12.01 3.47
N LYS A 62 -25.85 12.41 2.50
CA LYS A 62 -24.55 11.78 2.32
C LYS A 62 -23.74 11.97 3.60
N PRO A 63 -23.03 10.94 4.09
CA PRO A 63 -22.19 11.11 5.27
C PRO A 63 -21.06 12.09 5.00
N VAL A 64 -20.65 12.82 6.03
CA VAL A 64 -19.40 13.58 6.06
C VAL A 64 -18.29 12.65 6.53
N VAL A 65 -17.18 12.61 5.79
CA VAL A 65 -16.06 11.71 6.08
C VAL A 65 -14.88 12.51 6.59
N PHE A 66 -14.38 12.11 7.75
CA PHE A 66 -13.16 12.67 8.33
C PHE A 66 -12.09 11.58 8.39
N VAL A 67 -10.88 11.91 8.01
CA VAL A 67 -9.75 10.99 7.98
C VAL A 67 -8.65 11.54 8.86
N SER A 68 -8.30 10.82 9.92
CA SER A 68 -7.26 11.28 10.84
C SER A 68 -5.88 11.19 10.21
N TYR A 69 -5.13 12.24 10.43
CA TYR A 69 -3.74 12.35 10.06
C TYR A 69 -2.89 12.46 11.34
N ALA A 70 -2.01 11.53 11.54
CA ALA A 70 -1.09 11.58 12.67
C ALA A 70 0.07 12.50 12.32
N THR A 71 -0.05 13.78 12.63
CA THR A 71 1.13 14.63 12.74
C THR A 71 1.82 14.30 14.05
N ASP A 72 2.75 13.40 14.02
CA ASP A 72 3.69 13.26 15.12
C ASP A 72 4.83 14.26 14.88
N GLU A 73 5.26 14.97 15.92
CA GLU A 73 6.46 15.83 15.83
C GLU A 73 7.71 15.02 15.44
N SER A 74 7.71 13.71 15.66
CA SER A 74 8.75 12.80 15.17
C SER A 74 8.85 12.74 13.65
N LEU A 75 7.79 13.11 12.90
CA LEU A 75 7.80 13.21 11.44
C LEU A 75 8.49 14.50 10.94
N LYS A 76 8.72 15.48 11.80
CA LYS A 76 9.36 16.75 11.42
C LYS A 76 10.84 16.63 11.00
N GLY A 77 11.48 15.52 11.30
CA GLY A 77 12.93 15.40 11.10
C GLY A 77 13.43 14.41 10.05
N SER A 78 12.79 13.27 9.84
CA SER A 78 13.38 12.18 9.06
C SER A 78 12.46 11.52 8.03
N HIS A 79 11.16 11.76 8.05
CA HIS A 79 10.21 11.10 7.15
C HIS A 79 9.37 12.13 6.39
N ARG A 80 10.01 12.93 5.55
CA ARG A 80 9.31 13.87 4.66
C ARG A 80 8.35 13.19 3.69
N TYR A 81 8.55 11.92 3.39
CA TYR A 81 7.77 11.17 2.43
C TYR A 81 7.20 9.92 3.09
N CYS A 82 5.97 10.01 3.57
CA CYS A 82 5.28 8.88 4.17
C CYS A 82 4.16 8.40 3.25
N GLY A 83 4.29 7.19 2.71
CA GLY A 83 3.27 6.58 1.86
C GLY A 83 1.92 6.48 2.55
N GLY A 84 1.90 6.26 3.85
CA GLY A 84 0.68 6.22 4.64
C GLY A 84 -0.10 7.52 4.66
N GLU A 85 0.60 8.66 4.74
CA GLU A 85 -0.02 9.99 4.67
C GLU A 85 -0.64 10.25 3.31
N LYS A 86 0.11 9.95 2.25
CA LYS A 86 -0.34 10.07 0.88
C LYS A 86 -1.59 9.22 0.63
N LEU A 87 -1.60 8.01 1.15
CA LEU A 87 -2.74 7.11 1.01
C LEU A 87 -4.02 7.67 1.65
N LEU A 88 -3.91 8.28 2.82
CA LEU A 88 -5.04 8.94 3.51
C LEU A 88 -5.51 10.19 2.76
N ASN A 89 -4.56 11.00 2.27
CA ASN A 89 -4.87 12.15 1.44
C ASN A 89 -5.64 11.73 0.17
N ASN A 90 -5.17 10.69 -0.50
CA ASN A 90 -5.79 10.16 -1.70
C ASN A 90 -7.19 9.57 -1.43
N LEU A 91 -7.42 9.00 -0.24
CA LEU A 91 -8.76 8.59 0.18
C LEU A 91 -9.73 9.78 0.20
N VAL A 92 -9.31 10.89 0.78
CA VAL A 92 -10.15 12.10 0.84
C VAL A 92 -10.39 12.66 -0.56
N LEU A 93 -9.36 12.72 -1.42
CA LEU A 93 -9.50 13.16 -2.80
C LEU A 93 -10.49 12.28 -3.58
N LEU A 94 -10.39 10.95 -3.47
CA LEU A 94 -11.32 10.01 -4.11
C LEU A 94 -12.75 10.21 -3.63
N LEU A 95 -12.97 10.33 -2.32
CA LEU A 95 -14.30 10.59 -1.76
C LEU A 95 -14.90 11.87 -2.30
N ARG A 96 -14.11 12.93 -2.42
CA ARG A 96 -14.55 14.21 -2.99
C ARG A 96 -14.88 14.12 -4.47
N ARG A 97 -14.11 13.36 -5.27
CA ARG A 97 -14.44 13.06 -6.68
C ARG A 97 -15.81 12.37 -6.80
N HIS A 98 -16.18 11.53 -5.84
CA HIS A 98 -17.48 10.89 -5.77
C HIS A 98 -18.57 11.76 -5.10
N GLY A 99 -18.27 13.04 -4.85
CA GLY A 99 -19.22 14.02 -4.34
C GLY A 99 -19.59 13.84 -2.88
N TYR A 100 -18.68 13.27 -2.07
CA TYR A 100 -18.78 13.27 -0.62
C TYR A 100 -18.08 14.49 -0.03
N GLU A 101 -18.63 15.03 1.03
CA GLU A 101 -17.93 15.99 1.87
C GLU A 101 -16.91 15.21 2.71
N ALA A 102 -15.61 15.44 2.46
CA ALA A 102 -14.54 14.71 3.09
C ALA A 102 -13.33 15.60 3.40
N PHE A 103 -12.69 15.36 4.55
CA PHE A 103 -11.60 16.16 5.09
C PHE A 103 -10.55 15.29 5.73
N MET A 104 -9.29 15.73 5.60
CA MET A 104 -8.24 15.31 6.51
C MET A 104 -8.36 16.06 7.84
N VAL A 105 -8.00 15.42 8.94
CA VAL A 105 -7.96 16.05 10.27
C VAL A 105 -6.58 15.88 10.86
N SER A 106 -5.91 16.99 11.15
CA SER A 106 -4.63 17.03 11.87
C SER A 106 -4.77 17.86 13.15
N LEU A 107 -3.82 17.75 14.08
CA LEU A 107 -3.88 18.47 15.36
C LEU A 107 -3.94 19.98 15.16
N ASP A 108 -3.23 20.50 14.20
CA ASP A 108 -3.05 21.94 13.94
C ASP A 108 -3.62 22.40 12.59
N GLY A 109 -4.28 21.53 11.83
CA GLY A 109 -4.84 21.83 10.51
C GLY A 109 -3.81 21.89 9.39
N LYS A 110 -2.53 21.58 9.68
CA LYS A 110 -1.47 21.59 8.66
C LYS A 110 -1.46 20.30 7.86
N HIS A 111 -1.05 20.42 6.62
CA HIS A 111 -0.89 19.32 5.67
C HIS A 111 0.60 19.07 5.36
N ALA A 112 0.86 17.94 4.72
CA ALA A 112 2.18 17.64 4.19
C ALA A 112 2.44 18.48 2.93
N ASP A 113 3.51 19.27 2.94
CA ASP A 113 3.87 20.24 1.87
C ASP A 113 4.49 19.59 0.62
N TRP A 114 4.79 18.31 0.67
CA TRP A 114 5.43 17.57 -0.41
C TRP A 114 4.48 16.90 -1.42
N LEU A 115 3.18 16.82 -1.09
CA LEU A 115 2.18 16.20 -1.96
C LEU A 115 1.87 17.04 -3.21
N ALA A 116 1.58 16.40 -4.33
CA ALA A 116 1.22 17.08 -5.58
C ALA A 116 -0.15 17.77 -5.50
N GLU A 117 -1.10 17.16 -4.79
CA GLU A 117 -2.43 17.69 -4.51
C GLU A 117 -2.78 17.46 -3.04
N HIS A 118 -3.32 18.48 -2.41
CA HIS A 118 -3.73 18.44 -1.01
C HIS A 118 -5.24 18.30 -0.90
N ALA A 119 -5.68 17.32 -0.13
CA ALA A 119 -7.03 17.29 0.39
C ALA A 119 -7.26 18.50 1.33
N PRO A 120 -8.48 18.95 1.56
CA PRO A 120 -8.76 19.96 2.57
C PRO A 120 -8.48 19.38 3.97
N PHE A 121 -7.68 20.14 4.75
CA PHE A 121 -7.34 19.81 6.13
C PHE A 121 -8.15 20.67 7.09
N LEU A 122 -8.51 20.07 8.21
CA LEU A 122 -9.12 20.74 9.36
C LEU A 122 -8.22 20.55 10.58
N SER A 123 -8.21 21.56 11.44
CA SER A 123 -7.73 21.40 12.79
C SER A 123 -8.69 20.53 13.63
N ILE A 124 -8.21 20.04 14.77
CA ILE A 124 -9.08 19.26 15.69
C ILE A 124 -10.28 20.07 16.16
N GLU A 125 -10.13 21.38 16.33
CA GLU A 125 -11.24 22.26 16.76
C GLU A 125 -12.29 22.43 15.66
N GLU A 126 -11.87 22.61 14.41
CA GLU A 126 -12.79 22.69 13.27
C GLU A 126 -13.51 21.34 13.06
N PHE A 127 -12.80 20.24 13.25
CA PHE A 127 -13.38 18.90 13.21
C PHE A 127 -14.47 18.72 14.26
N LYS A 128 -14.24 19.11 15.51
CA LYS A 128 -15.25 19.05 16.58
C LYS A 128 -16.51 19.83 16.21
N ILE A 129 -16.36 21.05 15.70
CA ILE A 129 -17.47 21.88 15.29
C ILE A 129 -18.27 21.25 14.14
N ARG A 130 -17.57 20.73 13.11
CA ARG A 130 -18.23 20.15 11.93
C ARG A 130 -18.88 18.81 12.24
N SER A 131 -18.21 17.93 12.99
CA SER A 131 -18.76 16.64 13.37
C SER A 131 -20.00 16.74 14.24
N ALA A 132 -20.05 17.73 15.13
CA ALA A 132 -21.24 17.99 15.95
C ALA A 132 -22.46 18.45 15.14
N ARG A 133 -22.27 19.04 13.95
CA ARG A 133 -23.34 19.53 13.05
C ARG A 133 -23.75 18.50 12.01
N ALA A 134 -22.91 17.52 11.73
CA ALA A 134 -23.18 16.52 10.71
C ALA A 134 -24.16 15.46 11.21
N GLY A 135 -25.17 15.12 10.38
CA GLY A 135 -26.16 14.10 10.74
C GLY A 135 -25.63 12.65 10.66
N ASP A 136 -24.66 12.36 9.77
CA ASP A 136 -24.00 11.07 9.63
C ASP A 136 -22.51 11.31 9.43
N VAL A 137 -21.69 10.85 10.38
CA VAL A 137 -20.23 11.02 10.39
C VAL A 137 -19.55 9.68 10.19
N ARG A 138 -18.57 9.64 9.25
CA ARG A 138 -17.64 8.53 9.08
C ARG A 138 -16.25 9.00 9.47
N PHE A 139 -15.67 8.40 10.48
CA PHE A 139 -14.31 8.71 10.88
C PHE A 139 -13.39 7.55 10.51
N VAL A 140 -12.33 7.82 9.77
CA VAL A 140 -11.33 6.84 9.34
C VAL A 140 -10.03 7.10 10.07
N SER A 141 -9.44 6.08 10.64
CA SER A 141 -8.11 6.13 11.21
C SER A 141 -7.28 4.95 10.69
N SER A 142 -6.01 5.19 10.40
CA SER A 142 -5.06 4.16 10.02
C SER A 142 -3.95 3.95 11.03
N TRP A 143 -3.92 4.75 12.09
CA TRP A 143 -2.81 4.79 13.01
C TRP A 143 -3.27 4.70 14.46
N VAL A 144 -2.65 3.81 15.23
CA VAL A 144 -2.97 3.64 16.66
C VAL A 144 -2.67 4.89 17.49
N LYS A 145 -1.77 5.75 17.03
CA LYS A 145 -1.45 7.02 17.69
C LYS A 145 -2.47 8.12 17.43
N ALA A 146 -3.48 7.88 16.60
CA ALA A 146 -4.57 8.83 16.37
C ALA A 146 -5.56 8.93 17.56
N ARG A 147 -5.19 8.45 18.74
CA ARG A 147 -6.00 8.48 19.97
C ARG A 147 -6.65 9.83 20.27
N PRO A 148 -5.98 11.00 20.11
CA PRO A 148 -6.62 12.29 20.40
C PRO A 148 -7.89 12.53 19.57
N PHE A 149 -7.95 11.97 18.36
CA PHE A 149 -9.14 12.07 17.51
C PHE A 149 -10.19 11.02 17.85
N LEU A 150 -9.75 9.85 18.32
CA LEU A 150 -10.63 8.72 18.61
C LEU A 150 -11.48 8.96 19.88
N ASP A 151 -11.01 9.78 20.79
CA ASP A 151 -11.77 10.16 21.98
C ASP A 151 -12.98 11.01 21.63
N GLU A 152 -12.90 11.79 20.57
CA GLU A 152 -13.99 12.61 20.04
C GLU A 152 -14.97 11.84 19.13
N CYS A 153 -14.57 10.65 18.65
CA CYS A 153 -15.38 9.84 17.75
C CYS A 153 -15.78 8.53 18.43
N PRO A 154 -17.09 8.36 18.75
CA PRO A 154 -17.56 7.14 19.42
C PRO A 154 -17.46 5.90 18.54
N ARG A 155 -17.32 6.03 17.22
CA ARG A 155 -17.23 4.96 16.25
C ARG A 155 -16.34 5.36 15.08
N PHE A 156 -15.46 4.46 14.62
CA PHE A 156 -14.56 4.72 13.49
C PHE A 156 -14.32 3.48 12.63
N TYR A 157 -13.82 3.73 11.43
CA TYR A 157 -13.33 2.73 10.48
C TYR A 157 -11.81 2.68 10.61
N PHE A 158 -11.25 1.49 10.80
CA PHE A 158 -9.82 1.30 10.94
C PHE A 158 -9.23 0.73 9.67
N TRP A 159 -8.30 1.47 9.06
CA TRP A 159 -7.60 1.06 7.85
C TRP A 159 -6.13 0.82 8.18
N ASP A 160 -5.76 -0.44 8.38
CA ASP A 160 -4.39 -0.83 8.71
C ASP A 160 -3.52 -0.80 7.45
N GLN A 161 -2.48 0.04 7.50
CA GLN A 161 -1.55 0.24 6.39
C GLN A 161 -0.29 -0.60 6.52
N GLU A 162 -0.06 -1.18 7.69
CA GLU A 162 1.11 -1.99 7.98
C GLU A 162 0.71 -3.30 8.65
N LEU A 163 1.56 -4.32 8.51
CA LEU A 163 1.48 -5.46 9.40
C LEU A 163 2.02 -5.06 10.77
N SER A 164 1.17 -4.47 11.59
CA SER A 164 1.52 -3.98 12.95
C SER A 164 2.16 -5.06 13.84
N ALA A 165 2.03 -6.33 13.46
CA ALA A 165 2.74 -7.43 14.09
C ALA A 165 4.25 -7.38 13.86
N SER A 166 4.72 -6.71 12.80
CA SER A 166 6.16 -6.55 12.56
C SER A 166 6.82 -5.60 13.56
N SER A 167 6.03 -4.77 14.21
CA SER A 167 6.48 -3.87 15.26
C SER A 167 5.99 -4.34 16.61
N ARG A 168 6.81 -5.07 17.35
CA ARG A 168 6.49 -5.53 18.74
C ARG A 168 6.00 -4.38 19.63
N SER A 169 6.46 -3.17 19.38
CA SER A 169 6.07 -1.97 20.14
C SER A 169 4.63 -1.53 19.89
N HIS A 170 4.06 -1.82 18.71
CA HIS A 170 2.71 -1.37 18.34
C HIS A 170 1.64 -2.43 18.52
N PHE A 171 2.01 -3.71 18.63
CA PHE A 171 1.06 -4.79 18.77
C PHE A 171 0.14 -4.66 19.99
N PRO A 172 0.61 -4.34 21.21
CA PRO A 172 -0.25 -4.13 22.36
C PRO A 172 -1.27 -3.00 22.15
N ASP A 173 -0.86 -1.91 21.53
CA ASP A 173 -1.73 -0.78 21.23
C ASP A 173 -2.79 -1.15 20.18
N LEU A 174 -2.41 -1.89 19.13
CA LEU A 174 -3.34 -2.40 18.14
C LEU A 174 -4.34 -3.36 18.78
N ALA A 175 -3.89 -4.29 19.60
CA ALA A 175 -4.77 -5.23 20.29
C ALA A 175 -5.75 -4.52 21.23
N ALA A 176 -5.27 -3.49 21.95
CA ALA A 176 -6.13 -2.66 22.80
C ALA A 176 -7.16 -1.87 21.96
N LEU A 177 -6.75 -1.35 20.79
CA LEU A 177 -7.64 -0.68 19.85
C LEU A 177 -8.71 -1.64 19.32
N MET A 178 -8.31 -2.85 18.90
CA MET A 178 -9.23 -3.87 18.39
C MET A 178 -10.19 -4.39 19.46
N ALA A 179 -9.79 -4.43 20.74
CA ALA A 179 -10.66 -4.74 21.86
C ALA A 179 -11.60 -3.57 22.22
N ASN A 180 -11.29 -2.36 21.78
CA ASN A 180 -12.13 -1.19 22.00
C ASN A 180 -13.28 -1.17 20.99
N HIS A 181 -14.49 -1.32 21.46
CA HIS A 181 -15.72 -1.52 20.68
C HIS A 181 -16.18 -0.34 19.81
N ARG A 182 -15.32 0.63 19.59
CA ARG A 182 -15.58 1.79 18.73
C ARG A 182 -15.35 1.49 17.25
N ILE A 183 -14.68 0.38 16.91
CA ILE A 183 -14.40 0.02 15.52
C ILE A 183 -15.66 -0.49 14.83
N ILE A 184 -16.06 0.18 13.75
CA ILE A 184 -17.20 -0.22 12.92
C ILE A 184 -16.78 -1.33 11.96
N ARG A 185 -15.62 -1.15 11.31
CA ARG A 185 -15.05 -2.08 10.32
C ARG A 185 -13.55 -1.90 10.23
N THR A 186 -12.85 -2.98 9.93
CA THR A 186 -11.42 -2.97 9.67
C THR A 186 -11.14 -3.23 8.19
N ALA A 187 -10.06 -2.67 7.69
CA ALA A 187 -9.50 -2.98 6.40
C ALA A 187 -7.98 -3.08 6.47
N GLY A 188 -7.39 -3.89 5.63
CA GLY A 188 -5.95 -3.95 5.40
C GLY A 188 -5.60 -3.45 4.00
N VAL A 189 -4.45 -2.84 3.83
CA VAL A 189 -3.98 -2.33 2.53
C VAL A 189 -3.68 -3.43 1.51
N ASN A 190 -3.64 -4.68 1.94
CA ASN A 190 -3.51 -5.84 1.08
C ASN A 190 -4.14 -7.07 1.72
N ARG A 191 -4.13 -8.19 0.99
CA ARG A 191 -4.68 -9.46 1.48
C ARG A 191 -3.93 -10.04 2.66
N ALA A 192 -2.62 -9.77 2.80
CA ALA A 192 -1.84 -10.25 3.94
C ALA A 192 -2.25 -9.54 5.23
N VAL A 193 -2.40 -8.21 5.21
CA VAL A 193 -2.91 -7.42 6.35
C VAL A 193 -4.36 -7.80 6.65
N GLN A 194 -5.20 -7.99 5.63
CA GLN A 194 -6.56 -8.49 5.80
C GLN A 194 -6.59 -9.86 6.50
N ALA A 195 -5.76 -10.80 6.06
CA ALA A 195 -5.67 -12.13 6.65
C ALA A 195 -5.17 -12.08 8.10
N PHE A 196 -4.20 -11.21 8.39
CA PHE A 196 -3.73 -10.97 9.75
C PHE A 196 -4.87 -10.55 10.68
N HIS A 197 -5.68 -9.56 10.29
CA HIS A 197 -6.82 -9.13 11.10
C HIS A 197 -7.84 -10.25 11.31
N ARG A 198 -8.12 -11.04 10.28
CA ARG A 198 -9.04 -12.18 10.38
C ARG A 198 -8.52 -13.28 11.31
N CYS A 199 -7.23 -13.61 11.20
CA CYS A 199 -6.65 -14.72 11.96
C CYS A 199 -6.36 -14.35 13.41
N ILE A 200 -5.84 -13.13 13.65
CA ILE A 200 -5.37 -12.73 14.99
C ILE A 200 -6.49 -12.12 15.83
N PHE A 201 -7.32 -11.28 15.22
CA PHE A 201 -8.40 -10.59 15.94
C PHE A 201 -9.78 -11.21 15.69
N GLU A 202 -9.87 -12.21 14.82
CA GLU A 202 -11.13 -12.86 14.45
C GLU A 202 -12.20 -11.85 13.98
N THR A 203 -11.76 -10.77 13.33
CA THR A 203 -12.63 -9.72 12.81
C THR A 203 -12.93 -9.92 11.34
N GLU A 204 -14.11 -9.49 10.90
CA GLU A 204 -14.37 -9.33 9.48
C GLU A 204 -13.57 -8.12 8.96
N ALA A 205 -12.48 -8.39 8.25
CA ALA A 205 -11.66 -7.37 7.63
C ALA A 205 -11.79 -7.40 6.12
N LEU A 206 -11.82 -6.22 5.49
CA LEU A 206 -11.79 -6.04 4.05
C LEU A 206 -10.36 -5.83 3.55
N ALA A 207 -10.11 -6.05 2.27
CA ALA A 207 -8.94 -5.49 1.60
C ALA A 207 -9.34 -4.16 0.96
N VAL A 208 -8.66 -3.08 1.32
CA VAL A 208 -8.75 -1.78 0.66
C VAL A 208 -7.33 -1.39 0.30
N ARG A 209 -7.01 -1.62 -0.97
CA ARG A 209 -5.65 -1.49 -1.48
C ARG A 209 -5.26 -0.02 -1.67
N GLN A 210 -3.99 0.21 -1.97
CA GLN A 210 -3.44 1.55 -2.15
C GLN A 210 -4.21 2.34 -3.20
N LEU A 211 -4.36 3.62 -2.92
CA LEU A 211 -4.99 4.59 -3.79
C LEU A 211 -3.91 5.45 -4.44
N ILE A 212 -3.67 5.25 -5.72
CA ILE A 212 -2.71 6.05 -6.48
C ILE A 212 -3.46 7.12 -7.24
N ASP A 213 -3.06 8.37 -7.06
CA ASP A 213 -3.66 9.52 -7.75
C ASP A 213 -3.34 9.47 -9.25
N ASP A 214 -4.29 8.99 -10.02
CA ASP A 214 -4.22 8.81 -11.46
C ASP A 214 -4.38 10.11 -12.27
N VAL A 215 -4.58 11.24 -11.63
CA VAL A 215 -4.59 12.55 -12.27
C VAL A 215 -3.16 13.09 -12.46
N HIS A 216 -2.34 12.95 -11.41
CA HIS A 216 -0.95 13.42 -11.44
C HIS A 216 0.01 12.33 -11.88
N TRP A 217 -0.14 11.11 -11.36
CA TRP A 217 0.64 9.94 -11.77
C TRP A 217 0.07 9.37 -13.05
N LYS A 218 0.64 9.78 -14.18
CA LYS A 218 0.22 9.38 -15.52
C LYS A 218 1.41 9.30 -16.47
N PRO A 219 1.31 8.55 -17.55
CA PRO A 219 2.40 8.44 -18.51
C PRO A 219 2.67 9.76 -19.24
N ASP A 220 3.94 10.00 -19.52
CA ASP A 220 4.39 10.99 -20.50
C ASP A 220 5.41 10.35 -21.44
N PRO A 221 4.96 9.72 -22.54
CA PRO A 221 5.85 9.02 -23.48
C PRO A 221 6.93 9.93 -24.09
N SER A 222 6.68 11.24 -24.18
CA SER A 222 7.64 12.19 -24.76
C SER A 222 8.89 12.38 -23.89
N ARG A 223 8.80 12.08 -22.61
CA ARG A 223 9.91 12.18 -21.65
C ARG A 223 10.68 10.89 -21.47
N ARG A 224 10.15 9.76 -21.91
CA ARG A 224 10.72 8.45 -21.63
C ARG A 224 12.10 8.24 -22.21
N ILE A 225 13.02 7.79 -21.38
CA ILE A 225 14.37 7.36 -21.71
C ILE A 225 14.43 5.85 -21.42
N PRO A 226 14.33 4.99 -22.43
CA PRO A 226 14.11 3.55 -22.25
C PRO A 226 15.17 2.86 -21.37
N ASN A 227 16.43 3.24 -21.49
CA ASN A 227 17.53 2.66 -20.72
C ASN A 227 17.74 3.31 -19.34
N ARG A 228 16.85 4.22 -18.89
CA ARG A 228 16.90 4.81 -17.56
C ARG A 228 16.18 3.94 -16.56
N VAL A 229 16.86 3.64 -15.45
CA VAL A 229 16.35 2.83 -14.32
C VAL A 229 16.27 3.71 -13.10
N GLY A 230 15.04 3.99 -12.65
CA GLY A 230 14.78 4.78 -11.44
C GLY A 230 14.79 3.92 -10.18
N TYR A 231 15.17 4.51 -9.05
CA TYR A 231 15.08 3.87 -7.74
C TYR A 231 14.98 4.93 -6.63
N PHE A 232 14.45 4.54 -5.48
CA PHE A 232 14.58 5.32 -4.25
C PHE A 232 15.75 4.81 -3.42
N ASP A 233 16.45 5.74 -2.74
CA ASP A 233 17.46 5.36 -1.76
C ASP A 233 16.77 4.98 -0.44
N GLU A 234 16.77 3.72 -0.14
CA GLU A 234 16.16 3.17 1.07
C GLU A 234 17.20 2.84 2.17
N GLY A 235 18.20 3.68 2.27
CA GLY A 235 19.10 3.79 3.41
C GLY A 235 20.22 2.76 3.45
N ASP A 236 20.07 1.66 4.17
CA ASP A 236 21.20 0.79 4.58
C ASP A 236 21.92 0.02 3.46
N HIS A 237 21.34 -0.07 2.26
CA HIS A 237 21.93 -0.78 1.12
C HIS A 237 22.34 0.14 -0.03
N GLY A 238 21.81 1.31 -0.08
CA GLY A 238 22.10 2.51 -0.85
C GLY A 238 22.96 2.33 -2.11
N ALA A 239 23.86 3.28 -2.29
CA ALA A 239 24.72 3.42 -3.47
C ALA A 239 25.62 2.21 -3.75
N ALA A 240 26.02 1.42 -2.75
CA ALA A 240 26.86 0.23 -2.96
C ALA A 240 26.07 -0.89 -3.65
N TYR A 241 24.81 -1.05 -3.26
CA TYR A 241 23.91 -2.06 -3.82
C TYR A 241 23.61 -1.77 -5.30
N VAL A 242 23.21 -0.51 -5.58
CA VAL A 242 22.94 -0.06 -6.95
C VAL A 242 24.19 -0.11 -7.81
N ARG A 243 25.38 0.24 -7.29
CA ARG A 243 26.66 0.08 -8.02
C ARG A 243 26.89 -1.36 -8.42
N ARG A 244 26.66 -2.32 -7.52
CA ARG A 244 26.83 -3.75 -7.84
C ARG A 244 25.87 -4.19 -8.94
N ILE A 245 24.61 -3.76 -8.90
CA ILE A 245 23.62 -4.03 -9.98
C ILE A 245 24.12 -3.45 -11.32
N ALA A 246 24.62 -2.20 -11.30
CA ALA A 246 25.15 -1.54 -12.49
C ALA A 246 26.36 -2.26 -13.09
N GLU A 247 27.28 -2.76 -12.25
CA GLU A 247 28.41 -3.56 -12.69
C GLU A 247 27.97 -4.87 -13.37
N LEU A 248 27.00 -5.57 -12.77
CA LEU A 248 26.48 -6.82 -13.30
C LEU A 248 25.74 -6.64 -14.63
N THR A 249 24.90 -5.63 -14.74
CA THR A 249 24.19 -5.31 -15.98
C THR A 249 25.14 -4.86 -17.08
N LYS A 250 26.19 -4.08 -16.74
CA LYS A 250 27.24 -3.68 -17.67
C LYS A 250 28.07 -4.89 -18.15
N ALA A 251 28.40 -5.82 -17.25
CA ALA A 251 29.09 -7.05 -17.61
C ALA A 251 28.28 -7.93 -18.57
N ALA A 252 26.94 -7.86 -18.50
CA ALA A 252 26.01 -8.48 -19.44
C ALA A 252 25.84 -7.71 -20.77
N GLY A 253 26.60 -6.63 -20.98
CA GLY A 253 26.55 -5.83 -22.21
C GLY A 253 25.45 -4.75 -22.27
N LEU A 254 24.76 -4.46 -21.15
CA LEU A 254 23.73 -3.44 -21.11
C LEU A 254 24.34 -2.07 -20.74
N SER A 255 23.85 -1.02 -21.39
CA SER A 255 24.16 0.39 -21.05
C SER A 255 22.97 1.04 -20.40
N LEU A 256 22.80 0.83 -19.09
CA LEU A 256 21.70 1.38 -18.30
C LEU A 256 22.15 2.61 -17.50
N GLU A 257 21.26 3.60 -17.40
CA GLU A 257 21.43 4.80 -16.58
C GLU A 257 20.64 4.65 -15.29
N PHE A 258 21.30 4.53 -14.15
CA PHE A 258 20.67 4.43 -12.84
C PHE A 258 20.49 5.81 -12.22
N VAL A 259 19.25 6.18 -11.88
CA VAL A 259 18.88 7.50 -11.35
C VAL A 259 18.14 7.35 -10.03
N GLN A 260 18.70 7.96 -9.00
CA GLN A 260 18.02 8.11 -7.72
C GLN A 260 16.91 9.15 -7.83
N LEU A 261 15.66 8.74 -7.58
CA LEU A 261 14.51 9.64 -7.60
C LEU A 261 14.44 10.38 -6.26
N SER A 262 14.26 11.69 -6.30
CA SER A 262 14.21 12.53 -5.10
C SER A 262 13.49 13.85 -5.37
N GLY A 263 13.09 14.53 -4.30
CA GLY A 263 12.40 15.82 -4.39
C GLY A 263 10.95 15.74 -3.90
N VAL A 264 10.14 16.76 -4.12
CA VAL A 264 8.71 16.74 -3.84
C VAL A 264 7.97 15.85 -4.86
N GLU A 265 6.75 15.45 -4.55
CA GLU A 265 6.01 14.48 -5.37
C GLU A 265 5.95 14.84 -6.86
N ARG A 266 5.75 16.12 -7.21
CA ARG A 266 5.73 16.56 -8.62
C ARG A 266 7.06 16.34 -9.35
N GLU A 267 8.17 16.51 -8.65
CA GLU A 267 9.50 16.25 -9.18
C GLU A 267 9.72 14.76 -9.37
N ILE A 268 9.30 13.94 -8.38
CA ILE A 268 9.36 12.48 -8.45
C ILE A 268 8.51 11.96 -9.62
N ILE A 269 7.30 12.47 -9.82
CA ILE A 269 6.46 12.11 -10.97
C ILE A 269 7.21 12.37 -12.28
N THR A 270 7.80 13.56 -12.41
CA THR A 270 8.55 13.93 -13.63
C THR A 270 9.74 13.00 -13.86
N GLN A 271 10.47 12.66 -12.82
CA GLN A 271 11.61 11.74 -12.90
C GLN A 271 11.15 10.30 -13.20
N MET A 272 10.05 9.85 -12.60
CA MET A 272 9.47 8.52 -12.86
C MET A 272 9.01 8.37 -14.31
N GLN A 273 8.38 9.40 -14.89
CA GLN A 273 7.97 9.43 -16.29
C GLN A 273 9.17 9.27 -17.26
N GLN A 274 10.37 9.66 -16.84
CA GLN A 274 11.58 9.50 -17.64
C GLN A 274 12.16 8.08 -17.60
N CYS A 275 11.75 7.25 -16.66
CA CYS A 275 12.32 5.92 -16.47
C CYS A 275 11.64 4.87 -17.34
N GLY A 276 12.42 3.97 -17.98
CA GLY A 276 11.90 2.75 -18.59
C GLY A 276 11.52 1.73 -17.56
N VAL A 277 12.35 1.59 -16.52
CA VAL A 277 12.18 0.64 -15.41
C VAL A 277 12.30 1.36 -14.07
N PHE A 278 11.53 0.93 -13.09
CA PHE A 278 11.68 1.32 -11.69
C PHE A 278 12.07 0.11 -10.83
N MET A 279 13.18 0.22 -10.11
CA MET A 279 13.60 -0.78 -9.14
C MET A 279 13.07 -0.42 -7.76
N ALA A 280 12.23 -1.26 -7.19
CA ALA A 280 11.86 -1.18 -5.79
C ALA A 280 12.87 -1.99 -4.95
N LEU A 281 13.73 -1.27 -4.26
CA LEU A 281 14.81 -1.85 -3.45
C LEU A 281 14.40 -2.13 -2.00
N ASN A 282 13.10 -2.15 -1.71
CA ASN A 282 12.56 -2.41 -0.39
C ASN A 282 13.02 -3.78 0.13
N ILE A 283 14.15 -3.78 0.83
CA ILE A 283 14.66 -4.91 1.60
C ILE A 283 14.25 -4.64 3.06
N GLY A 284 12.95 -4.61 3.31
CA GLY A 284 12.41 -4.18 4.59
C GLY A 284 13.03 -4.92 5.80
N LYS A 285 13.27 -4.21 6.88
CA LYS A 285 13.71 -4.77 8.18
C LYS A 285 12.72 -5.80 8.75
N SER A 286 11.55 -5.93 8.16
CA SER A 286 10.49 -6.86 8.53
C SER A 286 10.37 -8.03 7.55
N HIS A 287 11.48 -8.70 7.27
CA HIS A 287 11.54 -9.82 6.31
C HIS A 287 10.52 -10.94 6.56
N LEU A 288 10.03 -11.11 7.78
CA LEU A 288 9.07 -12.14 8.11
C LEU A 288 7.68 -11.88 7.52
N TRP A 289 7.29 -10.60 7.37
CA TRP A 289 5.92 -10.22 7.00
C TRP A 289 5.85 -9.45 5.68
N GLY A 290 7.00 -8.97 5.17
CA GLY A 290 7.10 -8.19 3.96
C GLY A 290 6.50 -6.79 4.06
N GLU A 291 6.56 -6.07 2.97
CA GLU A 291 5.90 -4.78 2.81
C GLU A 291 4.38 -4.98 2.68
N GLY A 292 3.63 -4.12 3.37
CA GLY A 292 2.16 -4.12 3.32
C GLY A 292 1.58 -3.78 1.95
N GLY A 293 2.42 -3.42 0.99
CA GLY A 293 2.11 -3.03 -0.37
C GLY A 293 2.78 -1.71 -0.69
N PRO A 294 3.96 -1.74 -1.31
CA PRO A 294 4.68 -0.52 -1.63
C PRO A 294 3.89 0.32 -2.63
N MET A 295 3.78 1.63 -2.36
CA MET A 295 3.12 2.56 -3.28
C MET A 295 3.97 2.79 -4.52
N SER A 296 5.29 2.88 -4.36
CA SER A 296 6.22 3.25 -5.44
C SER A 296 6.17 2.36 -6.69
N PRO A 297 6.04 1.03 -6.62
CA PRO A 297 5.78 0.23 -7.82
C PRO A 297 4.46 0.55 -8.51
N GLN A 298 3.41 0.89 -7.77
CA GLN A 298 2.12 1.27 -8.35
C GLN A 298 2.17 2.65 -9.00
N GLU A 299 2.93 3.57 -8.41
CA GLU A 299 3.24 4.89 -8.98
C GLU A 299 4.04 4.76 -10.29
N ALA A 300 5.01 3.85 -10.31
CA ALA A 300 5.71 3.50 -11.55
C ALA A 300 4.75 2.95 -12.61
N MET A 301 3.87 2.02 -12.23
CA MET A 301 2.85 1.47 -13.13
C MET A 301 1.95 2.56 -13.68
N ALA A 302 1.54 3.53 -12.88
CA ALA A 302 0.74 4.68 -13.30
C ALA A 302 1.43 5.53 -14.39
N CYS A 303 2.76 5.64 -14.31
CA CYS A 303 3.58 6.30 -15.32
C CYS A 303 3.90 5.40 -16.54
N GLY A 304 3.49 4.14 -16.54
CA GLY A 304 3.87 3.16 -17.56
C GLY A 304 5.34 2.71 -17.44
N THR A 305 5.98 3.01 -16.33
CA THR A 305 7.32 2.56 -15.98
C THR A 305 7.24 1.13 -15.44
N VAL A 306 8.03 0.22 -16.01
CA VAL A 306 7.97 -1.21 -15.67
C VAL A 306 8.55 -1.45 -14.28
N PRO A 307 7.77 -1.99 -13.32
CA PRO A 307 8.27 -2.25 -11.99
C PRO A 307 9.11 -3.53 -11.93
N VAL A 308 10.24 -3.46 -11.24
CA VAL A 308 11.05 -4.61 -10.83
C VAL A 308 11.16 -4.58 -9.31
N CYS A 309 10.69 -5.61 -8.65
CA CYS A 309 10.61 -5.68 -7.19
C CYS A 309 11.25 -6.95 -6.65
N TYR A 310 11.64 -6.95 -5.39
CA TYR A 310 11.96 -8.18 -4.68
C TYR A 310 10.70 -8.95 -4.25
N ASP A 311 10.86 -10.24 -3.99
CA ASP A 311 9.80 -11.11 -3.46
C ASP A 311 9.56 -10.83 -1.97
N ILE A 312 8.85 -9.74 -1.67
CA ILE A 312 8.56 -9.25 -0.32
C ILE A 312 7.06 -9.19 -0.01
N ASN A 313 6.25 -10.04 -0.59
CA ASN A 313 4.80 -10.13 -0.43
C ASN A 313 3.96 -9.19 -1.32
N GLY A 314 3.96 -7.88 -1.02
CA GLY A 314 3.10 -6.90 -1.69
C GLY A 314 3.18 -6.90 -3.22
N PRO A 315 4.37 -7.03 -3.82
CA PRO A 315 4.53 -7.07 -5.26
C PRO A 315 3.70 -8.14 -5.98
N TRP A 316 3.40 -9.28 -5.36
CA TRP A 316 2.60 -10.34 -5.97
C TRP A 316 1.13 -9.95 -6.21
N GLU A 317 0.63 -8.91 -5.57
CA GLU A 317 -0.70 -8.37 -5.86
C GLU A 317 -0.70 -7.37 -7.01
N LEU A 318 0.49 -6.95 -7.48
CA LEU A 318 0.70 -5.90 -8.48
C LEU A 318 1.27 -6.46 -9.78
N ILE A 319 2.24 -7.36 -9.66
CA ILE A 319 3.07 -7.84 -10.76
C ILE A 319 2.67 -9.27 -11.13
N GLN A 320 2.26 -9.43 -12.37
CA GLN A 320 2.20 -10.70 -13.04
C GLN A 320 3.57 -10.95 -13.68
N GLN A 321 4.28 -11.94 -13.12
CA GLN A 321 5.67 -12.25 -13.49
C GLN A 321 5.88 -12.33 -15.00
N ASP A 322 6.84 -11.57 -15.51
CA ASP A 322 7.22 -11.51 -16.93
C ASP A 322 6.14 -10.96 -17.88
N TYR A 323 5.04 -10.43 -17.33
CA TYR A 323 3.95 -9.83 -18.10
C TYR A 323 3.95 -8.30 -17.99
N ASN A 324 3.80 -7.75 -16.79
CA ASN A 324 3.79 -6.30 -16.54
C ASN A 324 4.91 -5.83 -15.61
N GLY A 325 5.82 -6.69 -15.26
CA GLY A 325 6.95 -6.41 -14.39
C GLY A 325 7.69 -7.69 -14.04
N VAL A 326 8.73 -7.58 -13.22
CA VAL A 326 9.53 -8.72 -12.78
C VAL A 326 9.68 -8.73 -11.27
N ILE A 327 9.47 -9.89 -10.66
CA ILE A 327 9.76 -10.12 -9.25
C ILE A 327 11.07 -10.90 -9.17
N ALA A 328 12.11 -10.24 -8.66
CA ALA A 328 13.39 -10.86 -8.35
C ALA A 328 13.22 -11.77 -7.13
N ARG A 329 13.60 -13.04 -7.26
CA ARG A 329 13.27 -14.09 -6.27
C ARG A 329 14.03 -13.96 -4.96
N GLU A 330 15.19 -13.33 -5.00
CA GLU A 330 16.05 -13.11 -3.85
C GLU A 330 16.33 -11.63 -3.69
N SER A 331 16.45 -11.17 -2.45
CA SER A 331 16.77 -9.78 -2.14
C SER A 331 18.28 -9.53 -2.27
N THR A 332 18.83 -9.81 -3.45
CA THR A 332 20.27 -9.68 -3.79
C THR A 332 20.47 -8.79 -5.01
N PRO A 333 21.63 -8.09 -5.14
CA PRO A 333 21.96 -7.35 -6.34
C PRO A 333 21.97 -8.22 -7.59
N GLU A 334 22.40 -9.46 -7.46
CA GLU A 334 22.48 -10.45 -8.54
C GLU A 334 21.10 -10.76 -9.10
N ALA A 335 20.13 -11.05 -8.24
CA ALA A 335 18.75 -11.33 -8.68
C ALA A 335 18.07 -10.10 -9.30
N MET A 336 18.35 -8.90 -8.79
CA MET A 336 17.85 -7.64 -9.38
C MET A 336 18.49 -7.40 -10.76
N ALA A 337 19.80 -7.62 -10.89
CA ALA A 337 20.49 -7.51 -12.17
C ALA A 337 19.95 -8.52 -13.20
N GLU A 338 19.72 -9.78 -12.80
CA GLU A 338 19.12 -10.81 -13.67
C GLU A 338 17.72 -10.37 -14.14
N ALA A 339 16.91 -9.79 -13.27
CA ALA A 339 15.60 -9.27 -13.63
C ALA A 339 15.70 -8.15 -14.68
N LEU A 340 16.61 -7.18 -14.50
CA LEU A 340 16.87 -6.12 -15.49
C LEU A 340 17.37 -6.69 -16.82
N ILE A 341 18.35 -7.60 -16.77
CA ILE A 341 18.89 -8.27 -17.96
C ILE A 341 17.78 -8.98 -18.73
N SER A 342 16.87 -9.66 -18.01
CA SER A 342 15.75 -10.35 -18.66
C SER A 342 14.83 -9.41 -19.45
N ILE A 343 14.64 -8.17 -19.00
CA ILE A 343 13.82 -7.16 -19.69
C ILE A 343 14.55 -6.62 -20.91
N TYR A 344 15.81 -6.22 -20.76
CA TYR A 344 16.54 -5.46 -21.77
C TYR A 344 17.23 -6.35 -22.83
N SER A 345 17.42 -7.64 -22.58
CA SER A 345 18.02 -8.55 -23.56
C SER A 345 17.07 -8.98 -24.68
N VAL A 346 15.78 -8.72 -24.54
CA VAL A 346 14.78 -9.08 -25.54
C VAL A 346 14.25 -7.83 -26.22
N PRO A 347 14.51 -7.63 -27.52
CA PRO A 347 14.02 -6.45 -28.25
C PRO A 347 12.50 -6.29 -28.16
N GLY A 348 12.02 -5.07 -27.88
CA GLY A 348 10.59 -4.76 -27.76
C GLY A 348 9.92 -5.19 -26.45
N ARG A 349 10.59 -5.95 -25.59
CA ARG A 349 9.98 -6.47 -24.35
C ARG A 349 9.64 -5.35 -23.37
N LEU A 350 10.51 -4.35 -23.24
CA LEU A 350 10.26 -3.21 -22.34
C LEU A 350 8.99 -2.45 -22.74
N GLU A 351 8.83 -2.17 -24.02
CA GLU A 351 7.68 -1.45 -24.57
C GLU A 351 6.40 -2.25 -24.36
N GLU A 352 6.44 -3.54 -24.64
CA GLU A 352 5.30 -4.44 -24.45
C GLU A 352 4.90 -4.51 -22.97
N MET A 353 5.86 -4.69 -22.07
CA MET A 353 5.62 -4.70 -20.62
C MET A 353 5.09 -3.35 -20.12
N SER A 354 5.59 -2.24 -20.65
CA SER A 354 5.12 -0.89 -20.32
C SER A 354 3.62 -0.70 -20.65
N LEU A 355 3.19 -1.14 -21.83
CA LEU A 355 1.78 -1.09 -22.24
C LEU A 355 0.89 -1.93 -21.32
N ARG A 356 1.32 -3.16 -21.01
CA ARG A 356 0.62 -4.06 -20.09
C ARG A 356 0.57 -3.52 -18.65
N THR A 357 1.62 -2.86 -18.24
CA THR A 357 1.71 -2.18 -16.95
C THR A 357 0.63 -1.11 -16.81
N LEU A 358 0.47 -0.26 -17.83
CA LEU A 358 -0.57 0.77 -17.88
C LEU A 358 -1.99 0.17 -17.91
N GLU A 359 -2.19 -0.88 -18.70
CA GLU A 359 -3.48 -1.57 -18.77
C GLU A 359 -3.90 -2.11 -17.40
N ILE A 360 -3.00 -2.85 -16.74
CA ILE A 360 -3.25 -3.40 -15.41
C ILE A 360 -3.47 -2.30 -14.38
N PHE A 361 -2.66 -1.23 -14.43
CA PHE A 361 -2.85 -0.10 -13.53
C PHE A 361 -4.24 0.52 -13.70
N THR A 362 -4.61 0.87 -14.93
CA THR A 362 -5.87 1.56 -15.21
C THR A 362 -7.07 0.72 -14.81
N THR A 363 -7.05 -0.58 -15.10
CA THR A 363 -8.19 -1.47 -14.87
C THR A 363 -8.30 -1.95 -13.43
N SER A 364 -7.19 -1.98 -12.69
CA SER A 364 -7.15 -2.67 -11.40
C SER A 364 -6.50 -1.90 -10.25
N HIS A 365 -5.69 -0.87 -10.51
CA HIS A 365 -4.89 -0.20 -9.49
C HIS A 365 -5.08 1.32 -9.45
N SER A 366 -5.75 1.92 -10.43
CA SER A 366 -6.10 3.33 -10.39
C SER A 366 -7.03 3.63 -9.21
N MET A 367 -7.04 4.87 -8.77
CA MET A 367 -7.89 5.32 -7.67
C MET A 367 -9.37 5.01 -7.95
N GLU A 368 -9.83 5.23 -9.17
CA GLU A 368 -11.20 4.91 -9.57
C GLU A 368 -11.50 3.40 -9.58
N ALA A 369 -10.56 2.58 -10.00
CA ALA A 369 -10.73 1.11 -9.95
C ALA A 369 -10.88 0.60 -8.50
N ARG A 370 -10.38 1.34 -7.51
CA ARG A 370 -10.49 1.02 -6.07
C ARG A 370 -11.77 1.54 -5.41
N TRP A 371 -12.56 2.37 -6.09
CA TRP A 371 -13.81 2.88 -5.53
C TRP A 371 -14.72 1.84 -4.91
N PRO A 372 -14.96 0.66 -5.52
CA PRO A 372 -15.79 -0.39 -4.92
C PRO A 372 -15.25 -0.91 -3.57
N GLU A 373 -13.94 -0.95 -3.39
CA GLU A 373 -13.31 -1.36 -2.13
C GLU A 373 -13.56 -0.30 -1.04
N VAL A 374 -13.32 0.96 -1.35
CA VAL A 374 -13.54 2.11 -0.45
C VAL A 374 -15.04 2.25 -0.10
N SER A 375 -15.90 2.19 -1.09
CA SER A 375 -17.35 2.28 -0.91
C SER A 375 -17.86 1.19 0.05
N ARG A 376 -17.42 -0.06 -0.14
CA ARG A 376 -17.76 -1.17 0.75
C ARG A 376 -17.19 -0.98 2.15
N PHE A 377 -15.97 -0.50 2.24
CA PHE A 377 -15.30 -0.26 3.53
C PHE A 377 -16.07 0.77 4.36
N LEU A 378 -16.50 1.85 3.74
CA LEU A 378 -17.17 2.96 4.41
C LEU A 378 -18.70 2.88 4.41
N ASP A 379 -19.31 1.76 3.98
CA ASP A 379 -20.76 1.62 3.81
C ASP A 379 -21.39 2.74 2.95
N LEU A 380 -20.72 3.08 1.86
CA LEU A 380 -21.21 4.07 0.91
C LEU A 380 -21.97 3.38 -0.23
N PRO A 381 -22.96 4.03 -0.86
CA PRO A 381 -23.63 3.45 -2.02
C PRO A 381 -22.66 3.35 -3.21
N LEU A 382 -22.66 2.20 -3.87
CA LEU A 382 -22.10 2.07 -5.21
C LEU A 382 -23.08 2.77 -6.16
N LYS A 383 -22.63 3.84 -6.79
CA LYS A 383 -23.41 4.49 -7.84
C LYS A 383 -23.23 3.75 -9.15
#